data_9e42ff4d35d94dde8b22b75167546481
#
_entry.id   9e42ff4d35d94dde8b22b75167546481
#
_cell.length_a   1.000
_cell.length_b   1.000
_cell.length_c   1.000
_cell.angle_alpha   90.00
_cell.angle_beta   90.00
_cell.angle_gamma   90.00
#
_symmetry.space_group_name_H-M   'P 1'
#
loop_
_entity.id
_entity.type
_entity.pdbx_description
1 polymer ?
#
loop_
_entity_poly.entity_id
_entity_poly.type
_entity_poly.pdbx_seq_one_letter_code
_entity_poly.pdbx_strand_id
1 'polypeptide(L)'
;MQYNKVEISGVNTNELKTLKESEKLELLKKAHSGDKKAREELINGNLRLVLSVLQKFVSRSDSPDDLFQVGVVGLIKAIDNFDTSLDVKFSTYAVPMIAGELRRFLRDFQPMRVSRSLRDLAYKAMQAKEQLICENQKEPTVEQIADTITEKPSQVVIALEAITDPVSLYEPVYSDNGDALYVL
;
A
#
# COMPACT_ATOMS: atom_id res chain seq x y z
N MET A 1 21.29 -1.69 1.69
CA MET A 1 19.93 -1.38 1.21
C MET A 1 19.85 0.12 1.01
N GLN A 2 19.73 0.57 -0.24
CA GLN A 2 19.46 1.98 -0.54
C GLN A 2 18.00 2.25 -0.15
N TYR A 3 17.79 3.03 0.89
CA TYR A 3 16.46 3.52 1.23
C TYR A 3 16.09 4.59 0.20
N ASN A 4 15.14 4.30 -0.66
CA ASN A 4 14.57 5.29 -1.55
C ASN A 4 13.94 6.38 -0.68
N LYS A 5 14.51 7.58 -0.72
CA LYS A 5 13.98 8.74 -0.01
C LYS A 5 12.63 9.09 -0.63
N VAL A 6 11.57 8.94 0.14
CA VAL A 6 10.24 9.34 -0.30
C VAL A 6 10.14 10.86 -0.15
N GLU A 7 9.95 11.56 -1.26
CA GLU A 7 9.68 13.00 -1.28
C GLU A 7 8.16 13.20 -1.31
N ILE A 8 7.67 14.00 -0.37
CA ILE A 8 6.25 14.33 -0.23
C ILE A 8 6.10 15.82 -0.45
N SER A 9 5.17 16.21 -1.33
CA SER A 9 4.90 17.59 -1.64
C SER A 9 4.48 18.38 -0.38
N GLY A 10 5.16 19.49 -0.10
CA GLY A 10 4.83 20.37 1.02
C GLY A 10 5.26 19.88 2.41
N VAL A 11 5.91 18.71 2.53
CA VAL A 11 6.40 18.18 3.80
C VAL A 11 7.91 18.08 3.80
N ASN A 12 8.59 18.87 4.64
CA ASN A 12 10.02 18.71 4.84
C ASN A 12 10.32 17.48 5.71
N THR A 13 10.54 16.34 5.04
CA THR A 13 10.74 15.04 5.70
C THR A 13 11.97 14.99 6.62
N ASN A 14 12.93 15.92 6.46
CA ASN A 14 14.12 15.98 7.29
C ASN A 14 13.88 16.68 8.63
N GLU A 15 12.89 17.58 8.72
CA GLU A 15 12.59 18.38 9.91
C GLU A 15 11.48 17.77 10.79
N LEU A 16 10.96 16.60 10.41
CA LEU A 16 9.92 15.92 11.18
C LEU A 16 10.42 15.57 12.58
N LYS A 17 9.78 16.15 13.59
CA LYS A 17 10.04 15.86 15.00
C LYS A 17 9.64 14.43 15.34
N THR A 18 10.39 13.83 16.26
CA THR A 18 10.05 12.52 16.84
C THR A 18 9.81 12.72 18.33
N LEU A 19 8.70 12.19 18.83
CA LEU A 19 8.35 12.22 20.26
C LEU A 19 8.94 11.00 20.97
N LYS A 20 9.35 11.20 22.23
CA LYS A 20 9.71 10.09 23.12
C LYS A 20 8.47 9.30 23.54
N GLU A 21 8.62 8.05 23.94
CA GLU A 21 7.48 7.19 24.26
C GLU A 21 6.67 7.70 25.46
N SER A 22 7.33 8.27 26.46
CA SER A 22 6.68 8.94 27.61
C SER A 22 5.82 10.12 27.18
N GLU A 23 6.35 10.98 26.27
CA GLU A 23 5.64 12.14 25.76
C GLU A 23 4.41 11.72 24.95
N LYS A 24 4.52 10.64 24.16
CA LYS A 24 3.39 10.10 23.40
C LYS A 24 2.26 9.65 24.32
N LEU A 25 2.56 8.95 25.40
CA LEU A 25 1.55 8.49 26.35
C LEU A 25 0.84 9.63 27.06
N GLU A 26 1.57 10.70 27.43
CA GLU A 26 0.97 11.90 28.02
C GLU A 26 0.06 12.62 27.03
N LEU A 27 0.53 12.80 25.78
CA LEU A 27 -0.24 13.45 24.73
C LEU A 27 -1.48 12.62 24.37
N LEU A 28 -1.38 11.26 24.34
CA LEU A 28 -2.54 10.38 24.10
C LEU A 28 -3.61 10.57 25.18
N LYS A 29 -3.25 10.62 26.45
CA LYS A 29 -4.19 10.85 27.54
C LYS A 29 -4.88 12.22 27.42
N LYS A 30 -4.14 13.29 27.06
CA LYS A 30 -4.68 14.62 26.82
C LYS A 30 -5.58 14.66 25.58
N ALA A 31 -5.18 14.01 24.49
CA ALA A 31 -5.99 13.94 23.27
C ALA A 31 -7.33 13.23 23.53
N HIS A 32 -7.33 12.12 24.27
CA HIS A 32 -8.55 11.42 24.67
C HIS A 32 -9.45 12.23 25.64
N SER A 33 -8.88 13.19 26.39
CA SER A 33 -9.66 14.14 27.19
C SER A 33 -10.21 15.31 26.38
N GLY A 34 -9.97 15.35 25.05
CA GLY A 34 -10.51 16.35 24.13
C GLY A 34 -9.57 17.51 23.80
N ASP A 35 -8.30 17.45 24.20
CA ASP A 35 -7.30 18.47 23.85
C ASP A 35 -6.88 18.35 22.38
N LYS A 36 -7.39 19.26 21.54
CA LYS A 36 -7.07 19.30 20.10
C LYS A 36 -5.60 19.60 19.81
N LYS A 37 -4.95 20.45 20.64
CA LYS A 37 -3.53 20.77 20.45
C LYS A 37 -2.63 19.56 20.72
N ALA A 38 -2.92 18.83 21.79
CA ALA A 38 -2.21 17.58 22.09
C ALA A 38 -2.37 16.53 20.97
N ARG A 39 -3.58 16.45 20.39
CA ARG A 39 -3.87 15.57 19.25
C ARG A 39 -3.07 15.96 18.01
N GLU A 40 -3.03 17.25 17.66
CA GLU A 40 -2.24 17.77 16.52
C GLU A 40 -0.74 17.54 16.73
N GLU A 41 -0.21 17.79 17.92
CA GLU A 41 1.18 17.57 18.27
C GLU A 41 1.55 16.07 18.14
N LEU A 42 0.65 15.20 18.58
CA LEU A 42 0.83 13.74 18.48
C LEU A 42 0.83 13.27 17.02
N ILE A 43 -0.04 13.80 16.18
CA ILE A 43 -0.06 13.50 14.75
C ILE A 43 1.26 13.94 14.12
N ASN A 44 1.66 15.20 14.30
CA ASN A 44 2.87 15.76 13.74
C ASN A 44 4.14 15.03 14.20
N GLY A 45 4.20 14.65 15.47
CA GLY A 45 5.32 13.92 16.05
C GLY A 45 5.42 12.44 15.62
N ASN A 46 4.42 11.91 14.91
CA ASN A 46 4.41 10.53 14.40
C ASN A 46 4.36 10.44 12.86
N LEU A 47 4.44 11.55 12.11
CA LEU A 47 4.48 11.52 10.65
C LEU A 47 5.66 10.72 10.11
N ARG A 48 6.80 10.73 10.81
CA ARG A 48 7.97 9.91 10.45
C ARG A 48 7.66 8.40 10.51
N LEU A 49 6.78 7.98 11.43
CA LEU A 49 6.32 6.59 11.49
C LEU A 49 5.50 6.25 10.24
N VAL A 50 4.62 7.16 9.79
CA VAL A 50 3.85 6.98 8.55
C VAL A 50 4.79 6.79 7.36
N LEU A 51 5.82 7.66 7.21
CA LEU A 51 6.81 7.54 6.15
C LEU A 51 7.54 6.20 6.15
N SER A 52 7.91 5.69 7.34
CA SER A 52 8.59 4.40 7.45
C SER A 52 7.72 3.22 7.00
N VAL A 53 6.41 3.28 7.24
CA VAL A 53 5.47 2.26 6.77
C VAL A 53 5.23 2.40 5.28
N LEU A 54 5.07 3.62 4.80
CA LEU A 54 4.79 3.97 3.40
C LEU A 54 5.89 3.48 2.45
N GLN A 55 7.16 3.52 2.84
CA GLN A 55 8.28 3.03 2.03
C GLN A 55 8.07 1.61 1.47
N LYS A 56 7.32 0.75 2.18
CA LYS A 56 7.00 -0.61 1.73
C LYS A 56 5.93 -0.67 0.63
N PHE A 57 5.25 0.45 0.38
CA PHE A 57 4.11 0.52 -0.54
C PHE A 57 4.35 1.43 -1.74
N VAL A 58 5.38 2.28 -1.71
CA VAL A 58 5.68 3.28 -2.77
C VAL A 58 5.80 2.65 -4.16
N SER A 59 6.40 1.46 -4.26
CA SER A 59 6.54 0.75 -5.54
C SER A 59 5.21 0.28 -6.17
N ARG A 60 4.10 0.44 -5.45
CA ARG A 60 2.76 -0.03 -5.87
C ARG A 60 1.80 1.11 -6.20
N SER A 61 2.27 2.34 -6.23
CA SER A 61 1.43 3.51 -6.51
C SER A 61 2.25 4.59 -7.19
N ASP A 62 1.65 5.24 -8.17
CA ASP A 62 2.24 6.37 -8.89
C ASP A 62 2.15 7.69 -8.09
N SER A 63 1.34 7.73 -7.02
CA SER A 63 1.15 8.90 -6.17
C SER A 63 1.60 8.66 -4.72
N PRO A 64 2.87 8.94 -4.37
CA PRO A 64 3.36 8.89 -2.99
C PRO A 64 2.62 9.83 -2.05
N ASP A 65 2.16 10.98 -2.54
CA ASP A 65 1.44 11.99 -1.76
C ASP A 65 0.08 11.45 -1.29
N ASP A 66 -0.67 10.80 -2.16
CA ASP A 66 -1.95 10.17 -1.80
C ASP A 66 -1.76 9.04 -0.78
N LEU A 67 -0.74 8.21 -0.99
CA LEU A 67 -0.38 7.19 0.00
C LEU A 67 -0.04 7.80 1.36
N PHE A 68 0.68 8.92 1.38
CA PHE A 68 1.02 9.60 2.62
C PHE A 68 -0.23 10.10 3.34
N GLN A 69 -1.15 10.76 2.62
CA GLN A 69 -2.40 11.24 3.18
C GLN A 69 -3.24 10.09 3.78
N VAL A 70 -3.37 8.99 3.05
CA VAL A 70 -4.07 7.78 3.54
C VAL A 70 -3.36 7.19 4.76
N GLY A 71 -2.04 7.17 4.77
CA GLY A 71 -1.25 6.74 5.92
C GLY A 71 -1.48 7.62 7.15
N VAL A 72 -1.61 8.95 6.97
CA VAL A 72 -1.95 9.88 8.04
C VAL A 72 -3.37 9.63 8.56
N VAL A 73 -4.34 9.32 7.70
CA VAL A 73 -5.68 8.90 8.14
C VAL A 73 -5.60 7.64 9.01
N GLY A 74 -4.78 6.66 8.62
CA GLY A 74 -4.52 5.47 9.43
C GLY A 74 -3.91 5.77 10.79
N LEU A 75 -2.96 6.72 10.85
CA LEU A 75 -2.36 7.22 12.08
C LEU A 75 -3.41 7.89 12.99
N ILE A 76 -4.26 8.75 12.43
CA ILE A 76 -5.35 9.42 13.16
C ILE A 76 -6.29 8.40 13.78
N LYS A 77 -6.73 7.40 13.02
CA LYS A 77 -7.56 6.30 13.54
C LYS A 77 -6.85 5.52 14.66
N ALA A 78 -5.54 5.34 14.54
CA ALA A 78 -4.76 4.68 15.59
C ALA A 78 -4.70 5.53 16.87
N ILE A 79 -4.54 6.85 16.77
CA ILE A 79 -4.55 7.77 17.92
C ILE A 79 -5.90 7.75 18.62
N ASP A 80 -6.99 7.85 17.84
CA ASP A 80 -8.35 7.95 18.39
C ASP A 80 -8.82 6.64 19.06
N ASN A 81 -8.29 5.47 18.63
CA ASN A 81 -8.72 4.15 19.14
C ASN A 81 -7.69 3.46 20.05
N PHE A 82 -6.53 4.08 20.32
CA PHE A 82 -5.52 3.46 21.16
C PHE A 82 -5.93 3.42 22.63
N ASP A 83 -5.90 2.24 23.22
CA ASP A 83 -6.14 2.08 24.66
C ASP A 83 -4.83 2.29 25.46
N THR A 84 -4.78 3.39 26.19
CA THR A 84 -3.61 3.76 27.02
C THR A 84 -3.45 2.93 28.28
N SER A 85 -4.40 2.04 28.60
CA SER A 85 -4.32 1.12 29.76
C SER A 85 -3.47 -0.12 29.45
N LEU A 86 -3.25 -0.40 28.16
CA LEU A 86 -2.46 -1.55 27.72
C LEU A 86 -0.96 -1.24 27.80
N ASP A 87 -0.19 -2.17 28.32
CA ASP A 87 1.28 -2.08 28.36
C ASP A 87 1.90 -2.44 27.00
N VAL A 88 1.51 -1.68 25.96
CA VAL A 88 1.97 -1.85 24.57
C VAL A 88 2.42 -0.51 24.03
N LYS A 89 3.54 -0.49 23.29
CA LYS A 89 3.99 0.73 22.61
C LYS A 89 2.99 1.18 21.55
N PHE A 90 2.72 2.48 21.50
CA PHE A 90 1.83 3.07 20.49
C PHE A 90 2.20 2.66 19.07
N SER A 91 3.48 2.62 18.73
CA SER A 91 3.95 2.23 17.39
C SER A 91 3.55 0.80 17.01
N THR A 92 3.49 -0.13 17.97
CA THR A 92 3.08 -1.52 17.71
C THR A 92 1.61 -1.61 17.27
N TYR A 93 0.76 -0.73 17.80
CA TYR A 93 -0.64 -0.62 17.39
C TYR A 93 -0.82 0.21 16.11
N ALA A 94 -0.10 1.33 15.98
CA ALA A 94 -0.26 2.25 14.85
C ALA A 94 0.22 1.68 13.52
N VAL A 95 1.33 0.92 13.49
CA VAL A 95 1.89 0.36 12.24
C VAL A 95 0.89 -0.53 11.50
N PRO A 96 0.24 -1.55 12.10
CA PRO A 96 -0.77 -2.35 11.39
C PRO A 96 -1.99 -1.54 10.98
N MET A 97 -2.41 -0.52 11.76
CA MET A 97 -3.52 0.36 11.38
C MET A 97 -3.21 1.18 10.13
N ILE A 98 -2.03 1.83 10.09
CA ILE A 98 -1.54 2.57 8.92
C ILE A 98 -1.44 1.64 7.71
N ALA A 99 -0.79 0.48 7.85
CA ALA A 99 -0.64 -0.49 6.78
C ALA A 99 -1.99 -1.05 6.29
N GLY A 100 -2.97 -1.18 7.18
CA GLY A 100 -4.33 -1.60 6.84
C GLY A 100 -5.04 -0.60 5.94
N GLU A 101 -4.96 0.70 6.26
CA GLU A 101 -5.55 1.76 5.42
C GLU A 101 -4.84 1.87 4.06
N LEU A 102 -3.51 1.76 4.04
CA LEU A 102 -2.75 1.76 2.78
C LEU A 102 -3.14 0.57 1.88
N ARG A 103 -3.25 -0.66 2.43
CA ARG A 103 -3.70 -1.82 1.66
C ARG A 103 -5.13 -1.66 1.15
N ARG A 104 -6.02 -1.07 1.96
CA ARG A 104 -7.40 -0.79 1.55
C ARG A 104 -7.41 0.20 0.38
N PHE A 105 -6.67 1.30 0.49
CA PHE A 105 -6.55 2.30 -0.56
C PHE A 105 -6.04 1.69 -1.87
N LEU A 106 -4.89 1.00 -1.84
CA LEU A 106 -4.31 0.35 -3.03
C LEU A 106 -5.25 -0.67 -3.68
N ARG A 107 -6.09 -1.33 -2.89
CA ARG A 107 -7.09 -2.25 -3.42
C ARG A 107 -8.25 -1.53 -4.09
N ASP A 108 -8.70 -0.41 -3.54
CA ASP A 108 -9.92 0.28 -3.96
C ASP A 108 -9.64 1.38 -5.00
N PHE A 109 -8.38 1.82 -5.13
CA PHE A 109 -7.93 2.90 -6.02
C PHE A 109 -7.62 2.44 -7.46
N GLN A 110 -7.89 1.21 -7.82
CA GLN A 110 -7.68 0.75 -9.19
C GLN A 110 -8.62 1.43 -10.18
N PRO A 111 -8.14 1.86 -11.39
CA PRO A 111 -8.95 2.56 -12.39
C PRO A 111 -10.15 1.73 -12.86
N MET A 112 -10.02 0.40 -12.86
CA MET A 112 -11.13 -0.51 -13.14
C MET A 112 -11.47 -1.35 -11.90
N ARG A 113 -12.77 -1.39 -11.58
CA ARG A 113 -13.26 -2.17 -10.44
C ARG A 113 -13.30 -3.67 -10.78
N VAL A 114 -12.46 -4.44 -10.11
CA VAL A 114 -12.48 -5.92 -10.19
C VAL A 114 -13.20 -6.49 -8.97
N SER A 115 -14.06 -7.49 -9.16
CA SER A 115 -14.75 -8.17 -8.06
C SER A 115 -13.74 -8.86 -7.12
N ARG A 116 -14.12 -9.02 -5.83
CA ARG A 116 -13.22 -9.67 -4.86
C ARG A 116 -12.91 -11.11 -5.26
N SER A 117 -13.93 -11.87 -5.64
CA SER A 117 -13.76 -13.28 -6.05
C SER A 117 -12.78 -13.42 -7.22
N LEU A 118 -12.88 -12.54 -8.22
CA LEU A 118 -11.99 -12.57 -9.38
C LEU A 118 -10.55 -12.20 -9.01
N ARG A 119 -10.38 -11.21 -8.11
CA ARG A 119 -9.05 -10.82 -7.59
C ARG A 119 -8.43 -11.91 -6.75
N ASP A 120 -9.21 -12.57 -5.88
CA ASP A 120 -8.74 -13.67 -5.06
C ASP A 120 -8.32 -14.87 -5.94
N LEU A 121 -9.07 -15.13 -7.01
CA LEU A 121 -8.72 -16.16 -8.00
C LEU A 121 -7.42 -15.79 -8.74
N ALA A 122 -7.29 -14.55 -9.19
CA ALA A 122 -6.07 -14.06 -9.84
C ALA A 122 -4.84 -14.21 -8.91
N TYR A 123 -4.98 -13.85 -7.64
CA TYR A 123 -3.91 -14.00 -6.66
C TYR A 123 -3.49 -15.46 -6.47
N LYS A 124 -4.46 -16.39 -6.35
CA LYS A 124 -4.19 -17.83 -6.29
C LYS A 124 -3.48 -18.33 -7.55
N ALA A 125 -3.93 -17.87 -8.73
CA ALA A 125 -3.32 -18.23 -10.00
C ALA A 125 -1.87 -17.73 -10.12
N MET A 126 -1.58 -16.51 -9.66
CA MET A 126 -0.20 -15.97 -9.63
C MET A 126 0.70 -16.77 -8.67
N GLN A 127 0.20 -17.11 -7.48
CA GLN A 127 0.96 -17.94 -6.54
C GLN A 127 1.26 -19.32 -7.11
N ALA A 128 0.27 -19.97 -7.73
CA ALA A 128 0.45 -21.27 -8.38
C ALA A 128 1.44 -21.17 -9.56
N LYS A 129 1.38 -20.09 -10.34
CA LYS A 129 2.36 -19.83 -11.42
C LYS A 129 3.77 -19.73 -10.86
N GLU A 130 3.98 -18.93 -9.81
CA GLU A 130 5.30 -18.77 -9.16
C GLU A 130 5.82 -20.11 -8.61
N GLN A 131 4.96 -20.87 -7.94
CA GLN A 131 5.32 -22.18 -7.41
C GLN A 131 5.75 -23.16 -8.52
N LEU A 132 4.98 -23.27 -9.60
CA LEU A 132 5.29 -24.13 -10.73
C LEU A 132 6.57 -23.70 -11.46
N ILE A 133 6.87 -22.41 -11.55
CA ILE A 133 8.13 -21.90 -12.09
C ILE A 133 9.30 -22.33 -11.21
N CYS A 134 9.16 -22.24 -9.88
CA CYS A 134 10.21 -22.68 -8.95
C CYS A 134 10.48 -24.19 -9.04
N GLU A 135 9.43 -25.01 -9.21
CA GLU A 135 9.54 -26.47 -9.28
C GLU A 135 10.08 -26.95 -10.63
N ASN A 136 9.60 -26.39 -11.74
CA ASN A 136 9.88 -26.90 -13.08
C ASN A 136 10.91 -26.09 -13.86
N GLN A 137 11.31 -24.89 -13.37
CA GLN A 137 12.20 -23.93 -14.03
C GLN A 137 11.73 -23.55 -15.46
N LYS A 138 10.44 -23.67 -15.72
CA LYS A 138 9.78 -23.32 -16.99
C LYS A 138 8.48 -22.59 -16.72
N GLU A 139 8.07 -21.76 -17.66
CA GLU A 139 6.79 -21.08 -17.59
C GLU A 139 5.64 -22.10 -17.73
N PRO A 140 4.72 -22.18 -16.73
CA PRO A 140 3.62 -23.13 -16.77
C PRO A 140 2.55 -22.70 -17.77
N THR A 141 1.84 -23.68 -18.35
CA THR A 141 0.65 -23.42 -19.17
C THR A 141 -0.55 -23.04 -18.29
N VAL A 142 -1.56 -22.43 -18.93
CA VAL A 142 -2.81 -22.04 -18.22
C VAL A 142 -3.51 -23.26 -17.64
N GLU A 143 -3.47 -24.41 -18.35
CA GLU A 143 -4.02 -25.68 -17.89
C GLU A 143 -3.35 -26.17 -16.61
N GLN A 144 -2.01 -26.12 -16.56
CA GLN A 144 -1.23 -26.53 -15.37
C GLN A 144 -1.56 -25.66 -14.15
N ILE A 145 -1.70 -24.33 -14.36
CA ILE A 145 -2.11 -23.42 -13.30
C ILE A 145 -3.53 -23.77 -12.82
N ALA A 146 -4.46 -23.96 -13.76
CA ALA A 146 -5.86 -24.28 -13.47
C ALA A 146 -6.00 -25.59 -12.68
N ASP A 147 -5.28 -26.64 -13.09
CA ASP A 147 -5.25 -27.93 -12.39
C ASP A 147 -4.71 -27.78 -10.96
N THR A 148 -3.65 -26.97 -10.76
CA THR A 148 -3.05 -26.74 -9.44
C THR A 148 -4.03 -26.08 -8.47
N ILE A 149 -4.85 -25.12 -8.95
CA ILE A 149 -5.81 -24.40 -8.12
C ILE A 149 -7.24 -25.00 -8.17
N THR A 150 -7.43 -26.07 -8.93
CA THR A 150 -8.72 -26.78 -9.11
C THR A 150 -9.83 -25.85 -9.67
N GLU A 151 -9.47 -25.05 -10.68
CA GLU A 151 -10.37 -24.11 -11.35
C GLU A 151 -10.40 -24.36 -12.87
N LYS A 152 -11.36 -23.76 -13.57
CA LYS A 152 -11.45 -23.89 -15.04
C LYS A 152 -10.40 -22.98 -15.70
N PRO A 153 -9.70 -23.45 -16.75
CA PRO A 153 -8.70 -22.63 -17.47
C PRO A 153 -9.24 -21.29 -17.95
N SER A 154 -10.49 -21.26 -18.44
CA SER A 154 -11.14 -20.02 -18.87
C SER A 154 -11.32 -18.98 -17.75
N GLN A 155 -11.59 -19.43 -16.52
CA GLN A 155 -11.69 -18.53 -15.38
C GLN A 155 -10.33 -17.99 -14.93
N VAL A 156 -9.28 -18.81 -15.04
CA VAL A 156 -7.90 -18.38 -14.78
C VAL A 156 -7.48 -17.28 -15.73
N VAL A 157 -7.76 -17.43 -17.04
CA VAL A 157 -7.48 -16.39 -18.05
C VAL A 157 -8.21 -15.10 -17.71
N ILE A 158 -9.53 -15.16 -17.50
CA ILE A 158 -10.34 -13.99 -17.15
C ILE A 158 -9.81 -13.30 -15.87
N ALA A 159 -9.40 -14.08 -14.88
CA ALA A 159 -8.89 -13.52 -13.63
C ALA A 159 -7.55 -12.80 -13.82
N LEU A 160 -6.62 -13.40 -14.59
CA LEU A 160 -5.31 -12.80 -14.86
C LEU A 160 -5.44 -11.55 -15.74
N GLU A 161 -6.31 -11.56 -16.75
CA GLU A 161 -6.60 -10.37 -17.58
C GLU A 161 -7.23 -9.24 -16.77
N ALA A 162 -8.14 -9.56 -15.84
CA ALA A 162 -8.84 -8.56 -15.04
C ALA A 162 -7.94 -7.75 -14.09
N ILE A 163 -6.77 -8.28 -13.71
CA ILE A 163 -5.81 -7.58 -12.84
C ILE A 163 -4.72 -6.84 -13.62
N THR A 164 -4.71 -6.94 -14.94
CA THR A 164 -3.75 -6.23 -15.78
C THR A 164 -4.06 -4.73 -15.75
N ASP A 165 -3.04 -3.92 -15.49
CA ASP A 165 -3.20 -2.48 -15.46
C ASP A 165 -3.51 -1.94 -16.87
N PRO A 166 -4.44 -0.97 -17.01
CA PRO A 166 -4.74 -0.37 -18.29
C PRO A 166 -3.55 0.45 -18.80
N VAL A 167 -3.25 0.31 -20.08
CA VAL A 167 -2.18 1.04 -20.76
C VAL A 167 -2.74 2.39 -21.25
N SER A 168 -1.93 3.45 -21.16
CA SER A 168 -2.32 4.75 -21.68
C SER A 168 -2.37 4.75 -23.22
N LEU A 169 -3.46 5.29 -23.80
CA LEU A 169 -3.53 5.49 -25.24
C LEU A 169 -2.47 6.47 -25.78
N TYR A 170 -1.93 7.31 -24.89
CA TYR A 170 -0.89 8.28 -25.21
C TYR A 170 0.52 7.78 -24.83
N GLU A 171 0.67 6.52 -24.45
CA GLU A 171 1.97 5.93 -24.19
C GLU A 171 2.69 5.69 -25.52
N PRO A 172 3.94 6.17 -25.68
CA PRO A 172 4.70 5.96 -26.90
C PRO A 172 5.04 4.47 -27.06
N VAL A 173 4.63 3.87 -28.21
CA VAL A 173 4.88 2.46 -28.52
C VAL A 173 6.32 2.24 -28.95
N TYR A 174 6.93 3.24 -29.61
CA TYR A 174 8.33 3.24 -30.02
C TYR A 174 8.93 4.63 -29.85
N SER A 175 10.14 4.69 -29.31
CA SER A 175 11.01 5.86 -29.36
C SER A 175 12.17 5.55 -30.31
N ASP A 176 11.95 5.69 -31.62
CA ASP A 176 13.05 5.67 -32.58
C ASP A 176 13.23 7.09 -33.13
N ASN A 177 14.41 7.67 -32.87
CA ASN A 177 14.89 8.96 -33.43
C ASN A 177 13.97 10.19 -33.28
N GLY A 178 13.21 10.30 -32.20
CA GLY A 178 12.53 11.56 -31.82
C GLY A 178 11.06 11.68 -32.19
N ASP A 179 10.48 10.74 -32.94
CA ASP A 179 9.05 10.70 -33.20
C ASP A 179 8.38 9.61 -32.36
N ALA A 180 7.55 10.01 -31.41
CA ALA A 180 6.75 9.08 -30.60
C ALA A 180 5.51 8.66 -31.41
N LEU A 181 5.41 7.36 -31.73
CA LEU A 181 4.17 6.75 -32.23
C LEU A 181 3.30 6.40 -31.02
N TYR A 182 2.08 6.92 -30.98
CA TYR A 182 1.09 6.65 -29.95
C TYR A 182 0.15 5.52 -30.35
N VAL A 183 -0.35 4.76 -29.36
CA VAL A 183 -1.44 3.79 -29.58
C VAL A 183 -2.74 4.60 -29.74
N LEU A 184 -3.14 4.87 -30.96
CA LEU A 184 -4.47 5.40 -31.32
C LEU A 184 -5.24 4.31 -32.02
#